data_5980bd6f98c79a3177ad28eef4d4a3a2
#
_entry.id   5980bd6f98c79a3177ad28eef4d4a3a2
#
_cell.length_a   1.000
_cell.length_b   1.000
_cell.length_c   1.000
_cell.angle_alpha   90.00
_cell.angle_beta   90.00
_cell.angle_gamma   90.00
#
_symmetry.space_group_name_H-M   'P 1'
#
loop_
_entity.id
_entity.type
_entity.pdbx_description
1 polymer ?
#
loop_
_entity_poly.entity_id
_entity_poly.type
_entity_poly.pdbx_seq_one_letter_code
_entity_poly.pdbx_strand_id
1 'polypeptide(L)'
;MKSRAVALVIATTAVGLLATAGSATAGQGDTFCTWGGTPAAPTGIITLNPGITNTPSTGPIQFTATGPLGGSGCTGKLTFTGSFEPGATCAVGSAFHAKATGLPPVTRVEGQPSIAGTGPVLLYDAHGNVVGSEQAQFLTTLANESDPGYLNCNTPRGLTEAFWSDTIELFASK
;
A
#
# COMPACT_ATOMS: atom_id res chain seq x y z
N MET A 1 65.49 26.55 34.50
CA MET A 1 65.12 25.35 33.70
C MET A 1 63.79 25.66 33.08
N LYS A 2 63.71 25.86 31.75
CA LYS A 2 62.48 26.24 31.02
C LYS A 2 61.97 24.99 30.29
N SER A 3 60.85 24.44 30.75
CA SER A 3 60.17 23.32 30.07
C SER A 3 59.28 23.90 28.97
N ARG A 4 59.51 23.48 27.72
CA ARG A 4 58.67 23.79 26.57
C ARG A 4 57.64 22.65 26.44
N ALA A 5 56.35 22.98 26.56
CA ALA A 5 55.26 22.10 26.22
C ALA A 5 55.05 22.13 24.71
N VAL A 6 55.09 20.96 24.07
CA VAL A 6 54.75 20.74 22.68
C VAL A 6 53.29 20.34 22.62
N ALA A 7 52.45 21.16 22.00
CA ALA A 7 51.06 20.85 21.75
C ALA A 7 50.95 20.05 20.45
N LEU A 8 50.46 18.82 20.56
CA LEU A 8 50.14 17.96 19.41
C LEU A 8 48.72 18.21 18.95
N VAL A 9 48.56 18.82 17.80
CA VAL A 9 47.26 19.02 17.17
C VAL A 9 46.93 17.79 16.35
N ILE A 10 45.96 17.02 16.79
CA ILE A 10 45.40 15.88 16.04
C ILE A 10 44.23 16.41 15.21
N ALA A 11 44.42 16.55 13.91
CA ALA A 11 43.35 16.86 12.97
C ALA A 11 42.60 15.56 12.62
N THR A 12 41.40 15.39 13.20
CA THR A 12 40.48 14.33 12.82
C THR A 12 39.68 14.76 11.59
N THR A 13 40.04 14.24 10.42
CA THR A 13 39.22 14.35 9.20
C THR A 13 38.06 13.39 9.31
N ALA A 14 36.87 13.90 9.64
CA ALA A 14 35.62 13.16 9.53
C ALA A 14 35.24 13.04 8.04
N VAL A 15 35.45 11.87 7.46
CA VAL A 15 34.89 11.52 6.15
C VAL A 15 33.42 11.22 6.35
N GLY A 16 32.58 12.22 6.07
CA GLY A 16 31.12 12.04 6.03
C GLY A 16 30.75 11.22 4.80
N LEU A 17 30.39 9.94 4.98
CA LEU A 17 29.65 9.19 3.98
C LEU A 17 28.23 9.81 3.91
N LEU A 18 28.01 10.68 2.94
CA LEU A 18 26.68 11.04 2.47
C LEU A 18 26.10 9.80 1.77
N ALA A 19 25.34 8.99 2.52
CA ALA A 19 24.44 8.04 1.91
C ALA A 19 23.39 8.85 1.16
N THR A 20 23.57 9.00 -0.15
CA THR A 20 22.50 9.44 -1.04
C THR A 20 21.46 8.36 -1.04
N ALA A 21 20.38 8.54 -0.24
CA ALA A 21 19.14 7.84 -0.45
C ALA A 21 18.74 8.16 -1.90
N GLY A 22 18.93 7.18 -2.78
CA GLY A 22 18.48 7.29 -4.16
C GLY A 22 16.97 7.44 -4.12
N SER A 23 16.47 8.66 -4.28
CA SER A 23 15.10 8.88 -4.68
C SER A 23 14.95 8.13 -5.99
N ALA A 24 14.11 7.09 -6.01
CA ALA A 24 13.68 6.49 -7.27
C ALA A 24 13.08 7.64 -8.09
N THR A 25 13.81 8.11 -9.09
CA THR A 25 13.28 9.09 -10.03
C THR A 25 12.17 8.39 -10.77
N ALA A 26 10.93 8.84 -10.58
CA ALA A 26 9.84 8.48 -11.46
C ALA A 26 10.31 8.59 -12.90
N GLY A 27 10.12 7.57 -13.70
CA GLY A 27 10.46 7.60 -15.11
C GLY A 27 9.74 8.78 -15.76
N GLN A 28 10.39 9.44 -16.72
CA GLN A 28 9.77 10.56 -17.41
C GLN A 28 8.55 10.03 -18.19
N GLY A 29 7.34 10.30 -17.69
CA GLY A 29 6.09 9.86 -18.30
C GLY A 29 5.17 9.00 -17.40
N ASP A 30 5.62 8.55 -16.23
CA ASP A 30 4.76 7.81 -15.30
C ASP A 30 3.66 8.71 -14.73
N THR A 31 2.48 8.15 -14.53
CA THR A 31 1.32 8.86 -13.98
C THR A 31 1.04 8.38 -12.58
N PHE A 32 0.92 9.31 -11.63
CA PHE A 32 0.58 9.01 -10.25
C PHE A 32 -0.87 9.37 -9.96
N CYS A 33 -1.63 8.38 -9.50
CA CYS A 33 -3.01 8.52 -9.07
C CYS A 33 -3.10 8.30 -7.56
N THR A 34 -4.01 8.99 -6.90
CA THR A 34 -4.51 8.58 -5.59
C THR A 34 -5.80 7.80 -5.78
N TRP A 35 -6.02 6.80 -4.96
CA TRP A 35 -7.27 6.06 -4.89
C TRP A 35 -7.79 6.04 -3.46
N GLY A 36 -9.11 6.22 -3.33
CA GLY A 36 -9.75 6.17 -2.01
C GLY A 36 -9.35 7.33 -1.08
N GLY A 37 -8.99 8.50 -1.62
CA GLY A 37 -8.65 9.68 -0.84
C GLY A 37 -7.19 9.73 -0.40
N THR A 38 -6.93 10.08 0.85
CA THR A 38 -5.59 10.16 1.43
C THR A 38 -5.49 9.31 2.70
N PRO A 39 -4.27 8.92 3.15
CA PRO A 39 -4.11 8.17 4.41
C PRO A 39 -4.71 8.88 5.65
N ALA A 40 -4.73 10.22 5.65
CA ALA A 40 -5.32 11.01 6.75
C ALA A 40 -6.85 11.14 6.62
N ALA A 41 -7.41 10.94 5.41
CA ALA A 41 -8.84 11.04 5.14
C ALA A 41 -9.22 9.99 4.05
N PRO A 42 -9.18 8.70 4.38
CA PRO A 42 -9.52 7.65 3.44
C PRO A 42 -11.02 7.66 3.14
N THR A 43 -11.36 7.48 1.87
CA THR A 43 -12.74 7.42 1.35
C THR A 43 -13.00 6.20 0.50
N GLY A 44 -11.97 5.42 0.20
CA GLY A 44 -12.12 4.09 -0.40
C GLY A 44 -12.71 3.12 0.63
N ILE A 45 -13.59 2.24 0.19
CA ILE A 45 -14.24 1.25 1.05
C ILE A 45 -13.91 -0.13 0.52
N ILE A 46 -13.43 -1.00 1.42
CA ILE A 46 -13.33 -2.44 1.17
C ILE A 46 -14.38 -3.18 1.97
N THR A 47 -15.11 -4.07 1.31
CA THR A 47 -16.01 -5.04 1.94
C THR A 47 -15.43 -6.44 1.81
N LEU A 48 -15.58 -7.27 2.85
CA LEU A 48 -14.96 -8.58 3.01
C LEU A 48 -16.03 -9.64 3.33
N ASN A 49 -15.97 -10.78 2.64
CA ASN A 49 -16.88 -11.90 2.89
C ASN A 49 -16.16 -13.27 2.71
N PRO A 50 -16.04 -14.09 3.77
CA PRO A 50 -16.38 -13.77 5.17
C PRO A 50 -15.53 -12.62 5.71
N GLY A 51 -15.92 -12.08 6.87
CA GLY A 51 -15.11 -11.07 7.56
C GLY A 51 -13.74 -11.63 7.96
N ILE A 52 -12.73 -10.77 7.96
CA ILE A 52 -11.37 -11.10 8.38
C ILE A 52 -11.24 -10.98 9.90
N THR A 53 -10.54 -11.93 10.53
CA THR A 53 -10.33 -11.99 11.99
C THR A 53 -8.85 -11.95 12.34
N ASN A 54 -8.50 -12.00 13.61
CA ASN A 54 -7.11 -12.19 14.05
C ASN A 54 -6.64 -13.65 13.91
N THR A 55 -7.54 -14.59 13.64
CA THR A 55 -7.18 -15.97 13.31
C THR A 55 -7.00 -16.10 11.80
N PRO A 56 -5.93 -16.75 11.31
CA PRO A 56 -5.72 -16.99 9.89
C PRO A 56 -6.94 -17.68 9.25
N SER A 57 -7.40 -17.14 8.13
CA SER A 57 -8.52 -17.72 7.39
C SER A 57 -8.17 -19.10 6.85
N THR A 58 -9.10 -20.05 6.92
CA THR A 58 -8.93 -21.41 6.39
C THR A 58 -9.34 -21.51 4.92
N GLY A 59 -10.04 -20.52 4.41
CA GLY A 59 -10.47 -20.42 3.02
C GLY A 59 -10.25 -19.02 2.46
N PRO A 60 -10.50 -18.80 1.17
CA PRO A 60 -10.37 -17.49 0.55
C PRO A 60 -11.40 -16.52 1.12
N ILE A 61 -11.02 -15.25 1.23
CA ILE A 61 -11.90 -14.14 1.62
C ILE A 61 -12.18 -13.31 0.39
N GLN A 62 -13.43 -13.28 -0.06
CA GLN A 62 -13.84 -12.43 -1.17
C GLN A 62 -13.85 -10.97 -0.73
N PHE A 63 -13.43 -10.08 -1.62
CA PHE A 63 -13.51 -8.65 -1.33
C PHE A 63 -13.99 -7.83 -2.54
N THR A 64 -14.57 -6.70 -2.23
CA THR A 64 -14.79 -5.60 -3.19
C THR A 64 -14.25 -4.33 -2.57
N ALA A 65 -13.32 -3.68 -3.24
CA ALA A 65 -12.78 -2.40 -2.82
C ALA A 65 -13.14 -1.34 -3.87
N THR A 66 -13.69 -0.21 -3.43
CA THR A 66 -14.16 0.83 -4.35
C THR A 66 -13.85 2.21 -3.79
N GLY A 67 -13.35 3.10 -4.64
CA GLY A 67 -12.97 4.45 -4.22
C GLY A 67 -12.83 5.42 -5.39
N PRO A 68 -12.88 6.73 -5.12
CA PRO A 68 -12.62 7.75 -6.11
C PRO A 68 -11.14 7.73 -6.50
N LEU A 69 -10.87 8.02 -7.78
CA LEU A 69 -9.54 8.34 -8.29
C LEU A 69 -9.29 9.84 -8.18
N GLY A 70 -8.05 10.22 -7.90
CA GLY A 70 -7.56 11.59 -7.88
C GLY A 70 -6.14 11.68 -8.43
N GLY A 71 -5.61 12.90 -8.55
CA GLY A 71 -4.28 13.15 -9.12
C GLY A 71 -4.33 13.61 -10.57
N SER A 72 -3.16 13.93 -11.12
CA SER A 72 -3.05 14.47 -12.47
C SER A 72 -3.34 13.39 -13.52
N GLY A 73 -4.43 13.55 -14.26
CA GLY A 73 -4.86 12.61 -15.30
C GLY A 73 -5.68 11.41 -14.80
N CYS A 74 -5.94 11.33 -13.49
CA CYS A 74 -6.70 10.25 -12.87
C CYS A 74 -8.04 10.77 -12.36
N THR A 75 -9.13 10.32 -12.97
CA THR A 75 -10.48 10.75 -12.59
C THR A 75 -11.44 9.59 -12.59
N GLY A 76 -12.57 9.74 -11.89
CA GLY A 76 -13.61 8.74 -11.83
C GLY A 76 -13.51 7.85 -10.61
N LYS A 77 -13.88 6.60 -10.76
CA LYS A 77 -13.99 5.61 -9.68
C LYS A 77 -13.33 4.30 -10.11
N LEU A 78 -12.45 3.79 -9.28
CA LEU A 78 -11.81 2.49 -9.49
C LEU A 78 -12.39 1.48 -8.50
N THR A 79 -12.71 0.29 -9.02
CA THR A 79 -13.21 -0.83 -8.23
C THR A 79 -12.35 -2.05 -8.47
N PHE A 80 -11.97 -2.71 -7.38
CA PHE A 80 -11.33 -4.02 -7.36
C PHE A 80 -12.32 -5.05 -6.82
N THR A 81 -12.39 -6.22 -7.47
CA THR A 81 -13.20 -7.35 -6.99
C THR A 81 -12.38 -8.63 -7.12
N GLY A 82 -12.15 -9.30 -6.01
CA GLY A 82 -11.25 -10.45 -5.98
C GLY A 82 -11.30 -11.23 -4.69
N SER A 83 -10.22 -11.93 -4.39
CA SER A 83 -10.09 -12.73 -3.18
C SER A 83 -8.68 -12.69 -2.61
N PHE A 84 -8.60 -12.70 -1.28
CA PHE A 84 -7.42 -13.07 -0.54
C PHE A 84 -7.30 -14.59 -0.48
N GLU A 85 -6.10 -15.11 -0.63
CA GLU A 85 -5.79 -16.51 -0.39
C GLU A 85 -5.98 -16.90 1.10
N PRO A 86 -6.10 -18.19 1.44
CA PRO A 86 -6.14 -18.63 2.82
C PRO A 86 -4.93 -18.12 3.63
N GLY A 87 -5.14 -17.88 4.91
CA GLY A 87 -4.11 -17.37 5.82
C GLY A 87 -4.22 -15.88 6.16
N ALA A 88 -5.13 -15.14 5.53
CA ALA A 88 -5.33 -13.72 5.84
C ALA A 88 -5.83 -13.51 7.27
N THR A 89 -5.29 -12.48 7.92
CA THR A 89 -5.71 -11.97 9.24
C THR A 89 -5.89 -10.47 9.19
N CYS A 90 -6.53 -9.89 10.20
CA CYS A 90 -6.61 -8.41 10.34
C CYS A 90 -5.24 -7.73 10.45
N ALA A 91 -4.23 -8.42 10.96
CA ALA A 91 -2.88 -7.87 11.11
C ALA A 91 -2.04 -8.06 9.84
N VAL A 92 -2.29 -9.13 9.09
CA VAL A 92 -1.51 -9.50 7.90
C VAL A 92 -2.45 -10.05 6.85
N GLY A 93 -2.53 -9.38 5.70
CA GLY A 93 -3.20 -9.94 4.52
C GLY A 93 -2.47 -11.19 4.01
N SER A 94 -3.10 -11.91 3.11
CA SER A 94 -2.46 -12.95 2.30
C SER A 94 -2.29 -12.46 0.86
N ALA A 95 -1.67 -13.26 0.02
CA ALA A 95 -1.66 -13.00 -1.41
C ALA A 95 -3.10 -12.82 -1.92
N PHE A 96 -3.29 -11.94 -2.88
CA PHE A 96 -4.60 -11.70 -3.47
C PHE A 96 -4.52 -11.48 -4.97
N HIS A 97 -5.63 -11.71 -5.63
CA HIS A 97 -5.85 -11.34 -7.02
C HIS A 97 -7.24 -10.72 -7.17
N ALA A 98 -7.33 -9.72 -8.01
CA ALA A 98 -8.58 -9.00 -8.25
C ALA A 98 -8.70 -8.53 -9.69
N LYS A 99 -9.95 -8.44 -10.17
CA LYS A 99 -10.31 -7.70 -11.37
C LYS A 99 -10.39 -6.22 -11.04
N ALA A 100 -9.84 -5.38 -11.91
CA ALA A 100 -9.93 -3.92 -11.80
C ALA A 100 -10.88 -3.35 -12.86
N THR A 101 -11.67 -2.35 -12.48
CA THR A 101 -12.55 -1.60 -13.40
C THR A 101 -12.55 -0.12 -13.04
N GLY A 102 -12.40 0.74 -14.05
CA GLY A 102 -12.44 2.20 -13.89
C GLY A 102 -11.11 2.91 -14.06
N LEU A 103 -10.01 2.20 -14.33
CA LEU A 103 -8.69 2.79 -14.60
C LEU A 103 -8.02 2.10 -15.80
N PRO A 104 -8.41 2.40 -17.05
CA PRO A 104 -7.70 1.89 -18.22
C PRO A 104 -6.22 2.30 -18.21
N PRO A 105 -5.25 1.44 -18.62
CA PRO A 105 -5.48 0.11 -19.20
C PRO A 105 -5.60 -1.04 -18.18
N VAL A 106 -5.64 -0.74 -16.87
CA VAL A 106 -5.64 -1.76 -15.80
C VAL A 106 -6.91 -2.60 -15.83
N THR A 107 -6.76 -3.93 -15.87
CA THR A 107 -7.87 -4.90 -15.83
C THR A 107 -7.76 -5.89 -14.68
N ARG A 108 -6.54 -6.08 -14.13
CA ARG A 108 -6.24 -7.05 -13.08
C ARG A 108 -5.17 -6.51 -12.13
N VAL A 109 -5.27 -6.93 -10.87
CA VAL A 109 -4.35 -6.58 -9.80
C VAL A 109 -3.95 -7.84 -9.05
N GLU A 110 -2.68 -7.96 -8.71
CA GLU A 110 -2.15 -9.03 -7.87
C GLU A 110 -1.26 -8.45 -6.79
N GLY A 111 -1.46 -8.89 -5.56
CA GLY A 111 -0.71 -8.44 -4.41
C GLY A 111 -0.09 -9.59 -3.63
N GLN A 112 1.09 -9.32 -3.08
CA GLN A 112 1.82 -10.19 -2.16
C GLN A 112 2.05 -9.39 -0.87
N PRO A 113 1.05 -9.30 0.03
CA PRO A 113 1.22 -8.52 1.25
C PRO A 113 2.35 -9.11 2.09
N SER A 114 3.22 -8.24 2.58
CA SER A 114 4.25 -8.60 3.55
C SER A 114 3.73 -8.46 4.97
N ILE A 115 4.48 -8.99 5.96
CA ILE A 115 4.19 -8.81 7.39
C ILE A 115 4.11 -7.32 7.78
N ALA A 116 4.88 -6.46 7.10
CA ALA A 116 4.80 -5.02 7.28
C ALA A 116 3.65 -4.39 6.47
N GLY A 117 2.90 -5.21 5.72
CA GLY A 117 1.81 -4.80 4.91
C GLY A 117 2.20 -4.01 3.64
N THR A 118 3.46 -4.00 3.25
CA THR A 118 4.07 -3.26 2.14
C THR A 118 4.56 -4.18 1.04
N GLY A 119 3.88 -5.30 0.80
CA GLY A 119 4.22 -6.19 -0.30
C GLY A 119 3.95 -5.54 -1.67
N PRO A 120 4.62 -5.99 -2.73
CA PRO A 120 4.38 -5.46 -4.06
C PRO A 120 2.95 -5.76 -4.50
N VAL A 121 2.28 -4.75 -5.05
CA VAL A 121 0.99 -4.87 -5.72
C VAL A 121 1.20 -4.44 -7.16
N LEU A 122 0.96 -5.35 -8.10
CA LEU A 122 1.19 -5.14 -9.52
C LEU A 122 -0.13 -5.02 -10.28
N LEU A 123 -0.16 -4.08 -11.21
CA LEU A 123 -1.29 -3.78 -12.07
C LEU A 123 -1.02 -4.31 -13.47
N TYR A 124 -2.00 -5.01 -14.04
CA TYR A 124 -1.88 -5.67 -15.33
C TYR A 124 -2.94 -5.20 -16.33
N ASP A 125 -2.57 -5.11 -17.59
CA ASP A 125 -3.50 -4.91 -18.70
C ASP A 125 -4.23 -6.21 -19.09
N ALA A 126 -5.08 -6.13 -20.12
CA ALA A 126 -5.81 -7.29 -20.64
C ALA A 126 -4.92 -8.34 -21.33
N HIS A 127 -3.69 -7.98 -21.69
CA HIS A 127 -2.71 -8.87 -22.31
C HIS A 127 -1.77 -9.53 -21.27
N GLY A 128 -1.88 -9.13 -20.00
CA GLY A 128 -1.04 -9.63 -18.91
C GLY A 128 0.29 -8.90 -18.76
N ASN A 129 0.47 -7.76 -19.41
CA ASN A 129 1.65 -6.92 -19.19
C ASN A 129 1.50 -6.15 -17.89
N VAL A 130 2.59 -5.96 -17.14
CA VAL A 130 2.62 -5.07 -15.98
C VAL A 130 2.60 -3.64 -16.49
N VAL A 131 1.59 -2.87 -16.08
CA VAL A 131 1.35 -1.49 -16.52
C VAL A 131 1.41 -0.49 -15.35
N GLY A 132 1.65 -0.97 -14.14
CA GLY A 132 1.76 -0.12 -12.96
C GLY A 132 1.97 -0.92 -11.68
N SER A 133 2.05 -0.19 -10.58
CA SER A 133 2.11 -0.74 -9.22
C SER A 133 1.29 0.11 -8.25
N GLU A 134 0.84 -0.51 -7.18
CA GLU A 134 0.31 0.21 -6.01
C GLU A 134 1.38 0.25 -4.93
N GLN A 135 1.53 1.41 -4.32
CA GLN A 135 2.21 1.58 -3.06
C GLN A 135 1.15 1.41 -1.98
N ALA A 136 0.83 0.16 -1.61
CA ALA A 136 -0.24 -0.13 -0.69
C ALA A 136 -0.06 0.65 0.62
N GLN A 137 -0.84 1.69 0.78
CA GLN A 137 -0.99 2.40 2.03
C GLN A 137 -2.11 1.70 2.79
N PHE A 138 -1.80 1.25 4.00
CA PHE A 138 -2.64 0.37 4.79
C PHE A 138 -4.05 0.89 5.02
N LEU A 139 -4.92 -0.12 5.18
CA LEU A 139 -6.16 -0.06 5.91
C LEU A 139 -5.99 0.81 7.15
N THR A 140 -6.30 2.04 7.02
CA THR A 140 -6.61 2.84 8.16
C THR A 140 -8.07 2.51 8.42
N THR A 141 -8.31 1.54 9.29
CA THR A 141 -9.48 1.67 10.09
C THR A 141 -9.27 3.00 10.79
N LEU A 142 -9.78 4.08 10.23
CA LEU A 142 -10.03 5.23 11.03
C LEU A 142 -11.06 4.75 12.03
N ALA A 143 -10.55 4.16 13.10
CA ALA A 143 -11.24 4.20 14.32
C ALA A 143 -11.39 5.68 14.67
N ASN A 144 -12.37 6.34 14.09
CA ASN A 144 -13.01 7.34 14.92
C ASN A 144 -13.51 6.51 16.11
N GLU A 145 -13.47 7.05 17.31
CA GLU A 145 -13.84 6.32 18.54
C GLU A 145 -15.24 5.68 18.49
N SER A 146 -16.03 5.95 17.47
CA SER A 146 -17.36 5.45 17.17
C SER A 146 -17.40 4.32 16.14
N ASP A 147 -16.32 4.00 15.41
CA ASP A 147 -16.31 2.85 14.50
C ASP A 147 -15.66 1.64 15.19
N PRO A 148 -16.46 0.63 15.60
CA PRO A 148 -15.95 -0.59 16.20
C PRO A 148 -15.22 -1.50 15.19
N GLY A 149 -15.04 -1.04 13.92
CA GLY A 149 -14.57 -1.87 12.81
C GLY A 149 -13.36 -2.73 13.16
N TYR A 150 -12.26 -2.15 13.66
CA TYR A 150 -11.08 -2.90 14.07
C TYR A 150 -11.32 -3.82 15.27
N LEU A 151 -12.23 -3.47 16.18
CA LEU A 151 -12.63 -4.33 17.31
C LEU A 151 -13.34 -5.59 16.82
N ASN A 152 -13.97 -5.55 15.65
CA ASN A 152 -14.62 -6.71 15.04
C ASN A 152 -13.64 -7.82 14.67
N CYS A 153 -12.34 -7.53 14.52
CA CYS A 153 -11.30 -8.54 14.32
C CYS A 153 -11.25 -9.60 15.43
N ASN A 154 -11.72 -9.25 16.64
CA ASN A 154 -11.78 -10.14 17.79
C ASN A 154 -13.14 -10.85 17.92
N THR A 155 -14.07 -10.63 17.01
CA THR A 155 -15.38 -11.27 17.01
C THR A 155 -15.44 -12.43 16.03
N PRO A 156 -16.33 -13.41 16.20
CA PRO A 156 -16.53 -14.49 15.23
C PRO A 156 -16.96 -13.99 13.84
N ARG A 157 -17.61 -12.82 13.76
CA ARG A 157 -18.01 -12.22 12.49
C ARG A 157 -16.82 -11.67 11.72
N GLY A 158 -15.78 -11.19 12.42
CA GLY A 158 -14.65 -10.50 11.84
C GLY A 158 -14.97 -9.10 11.32
N LEU A 159 -13.96 -8.45 10.77
CA LEU A 159 -14.06 -7.17 10.09
C LEU A 159 -14.62 -7.42 8.67
N THR A 160 -15.79 -6.86 8.38
CA THR A 160 -16.48 -7.02 7.09
C THR A 160 -16.41 -5.79 6.21
N GLU A 161 -15.99 -4.64 6.75
CA GLU A 161 -15.83 -3.38 6.04
C GLU A 161 -14.71 -2.56 6.66
N ALA A 162 -13.93 -1.87 5.84
CA ALA A 162 -12.90 -0.93 6.28
C ALA A 162 -12.71 0.18 5.25
N PHE A 163 -12.08 1.28 5.69
CA PHE A 163 -11.64 2.34 4.80
C PHE A 163 -10.24 2.07 4.28
N TRP A 164 -9.97 2.47 3.04
CA TRP A 164 -8.69 2.29 2.39
C TRP A 164 -8.33 3.50 1.52
N SER A 165 -7.06 3.85 1.47
CA SER A 165 -6.50 4.77 0.48
C SER A 165 -5.18 4.24 -0.05
N ASP A 166 -4.87 4.56 -1.29
CA ASP A 166 -3.68 4.08 -1.98
C ASP A 166 -3.11 5.11 -2.96
N THR A 167 -1.85 4.92 -3.32
CA THR A 167 -1.20 5.62 -4.41
C THR A 167 -0.85 4.63 -5.52
N ILE A 168 -1.32 4.91 -6.71
CA ILE A 168 -1.13 4.09 -7.90
C ILE A 168 -0.12 4.77 -8.81
N GLU A 169 0.89 4.06 -9.26
CA GLU A 169 1.81 4.46 -10.29
C GLU A 169 1.50 3.69 -11.57
N LEU A 170 1.13 4.40 -12.63
CA LEU A 170 0.99 3.84 -13.98
C LEU A 170 2.26 4.12 -14.76
N PHE A 171 2.86 3.08 -15.30
CA PHE A 171 4.10 3.17 -16.07
C PHE A 171 3.85 3.76 -17.45
N ALA A 172 4.74 4.61 -17.91
CA ALA A 172 4.71 5.12 -19.27
C ALA A 172 4.72 3.98 -20.30
N SER A 173 3.86 4.07 -21.30
CA SER A 173 3.89 3.15 -22.44
C SER A 173 5.26 3.27 -23.14
N LYS A 174 5.96 2.17 -23.31
CA LYS A 174 7.22 2.10 -24.06
C LYS A 174 6.96 2.06 -25.54
#